data_00c170395401a635e72eb3b387339d49
#
_entry.id   00c170395401a635e72eb3b387339d49
#
_cell.length_a   1.000
_cell.length_b   1.000
_cell.length_c   1.000
_cell.angle_alpha   90.00
_cell.angle_beta   90.00
_cell.angle_gamma   90.00
#
_symmetry.space_group_name_H-M   'P 1'
#
loop_
_entity.id
_entity.type
_entity.pdbx_description
1 polymer ?
#
loop_
_entity_poly.entity_id
_entity_poly.type
_entity_poly.pdbx_seq_one_letter_code
_entity_poly.pdbx_strand_id
1 'polypeptide(L)'
;MINIAVCDDDLEITKSINKLLMKYQDERDLDFTVDLFNDGSGLKSSILKGKKYDLIYLDIEMRQMNGIATAKYIRSIDTTVLLIYVSNYDNYLKELFEVEPFRFMSKPINDKRFYMFLDLAIDRIRSANGIYCFRFNKDILTVILRDVIYFETVSYTHLRAHETELHL
;
A
#
# COMPACT_ATOMS: atom_id res chain seq x y z
N MET A 1 7.94 -2.18 -7.58
CA MET A 1 8.25 -1.46 -6.31
C MET A 1 6.96 -1.12 -5.62
N ILE A 2 6.82 -1.42 -4.33
CA ILE A 2 5.65 -1.12 -3.49
C ILE A 2 6.01 0.09 -2.61
N ASN A 3 5.13 1.09 -2.53
CA ASN A 3 5.36 2.28 -1.71
C ASN A 3 4.57 2.17 -0.40
N ILE A 4 5.27 2.22 0.72
CA ILE A 4 4.70 2.10 2.06
C ILE A 4 4.89 3.41 2.82
N ALA A 5 3.85 3.86 3.53
CA ALA A 5 3.97 4.94 4.49
C ALA A 5 3.75 4.40 5.91
N VAL A 6 4.47 4.97 6.86
CA VAL A 6 4.26 4.75 8.30
C VAL A 6 4.03 6.11 8.95
N CYS A 7 2.90 6.29 9.59
CA CYS A 7 2.49 7.57 10.17
C CYS A 7 2.05 7.37 11.63
N ASP A 8 2.88 7.84 12.56
CA ASP A 8 2.68 7.72 14.01
C ASP A 8 3.51 8.81 14.69
N ASP A 9 2.98 9.51 15.69
CA ASP A 9 3.71 10.56 16.41
C ASP A 9 4.68 9.99 17.47
N ASP A 10 4.62 8.69 17.72
CA ASP A 10 5.61 7.96 18.50
C ASP A 10 6.75 7.45 17.60
N LEU A 11 7.93 8.08 17.75
CA LEU A 11 9.12 7.71 16.97
C LEU A 11 9.62 6.28 17.24
N GLU A 12 9.35 5.70 18.40
CA GLU A 12 9.74 4.32 18.70
C GLU A 12 8.86 3.33 17.93
N ILE A 13 7.59 3.64 17.78
CA ILE A 13 6.66 2.84 16.97
C ILE A 13 7.04 2.92 15.48
N THR A 14 7.28 4.12 14.95
CA THR A 14 7.68 4.28 13.53
C THR A 14 9.00 3.56 13.23
N LYS A 15 10.00 3.64 14.11
CA LYS A 15 11.26 2.89 13.99
C LYS A 15 11.05 1.38 14.08
N SER A 16 10.20 0.92 15.00
CA SER A 16 9.88 -0.50 15.16
C SER A 16 9.24 -1.07 13.90
N ILE A 17 8.22 -0.39 13.37
CA ILE A 17 7.56 -0.79 12.11
C ILE A 17 8.57 -0.80 10.96
N ASN A 18 9.37 0.26 10.83
CA ASN A 18 10.39 0.33 9.78
C ASN A 18 11.39 -0.83 9.86
N LYS A 19 11.84 -1.18 11.07
CA LYS A 19 12.75 -2.32 11.28
C LYS A 19 12.10 -3.64 10.85
N LEU A 20 10.83 -3.86 11.16
CA LEU A 20 10.10 -5.06 10.76
C LEU A 20 9.93 -5.11 9.23
N LEU A 21 9.64 -3.97 8.60
CA LEU A 21 9.54 -3.86 7.13
C LEU A 21 10.87 -4.17 6.45
N MET A 22 11.98 -3.58 6.91
CA MET A 22 13.30 -3.83 6.34
C MET A 22 13.70 -5.30 6.47
N LYS A 23 13.48 -5.90 7.64
CA LYS A 23 13.73 -7.33 7.85
C LYS A 23 12.92 -8.20 6.88
N TYR A 24 11.65 -7.88 6.70
CA TYR A 24 10.77 -8.60 5.77
C TYR A 24 11.24 -8.47 4.32
N GLN A 25 11.71 -7.28 3.93
CA GLN A 25 12.27 -7.00 2.61
C GLN A 25 13.49 -7.88 2.32
N ASP A 26 14.43 -7.93 3.28
CA ASP A 26 15.66 -8.72 3.16
C ASP A 26 15.38 -10.22 3.08
N GLU A 27 14.43 -10.73 3.91
CA GLU A 27 14.08 -12.15 3.96
C GLU A 27 13.31 -12.65 2.74
N ARG A 28 12.60 -11.78 2.03
CA ARG A 28 11.68 -12.14 0.94
C ARG A 28 12.15 -11.67 -0.44
N ASP A 29 13.30 -11.02 -0.55
CA ASP A 29 13.81 -10.40 -1.78
C ASP A 29 12.74 -9.54 -2.48
N LEU A 30 12.14 -8.65 -1.68
CA LEU A 30 11.09 -7.74 -2.14
C LEU A 30 11.64 -6.33 -2.28
N ASP A 31 11.10 -5.59 -3.24
CA ASP A 31 11.46 -4.21 -3.48
C ASP A 31 10.30 -3.29 -3.06
N PHE A 32 10.51 -2.53 -1.96
CA PHE A 32 9.60 -1.47 -1.54
C PHE A 32 10.32 -0.29 -0.90
N THR A 33 9.67 0.86 -0.95
CA THR A 33 10.14 2.09 -0.28
C THR A 33 9.30 2.35 0.95
N VAL A 34 9.91 2.92 1.99
CA VAL A 34 9.21 3.29 3.22
C VAL A 34 9.43 4.76 3.52
N ASP A 35 8.35 5.53 3.59
CA ASP A 35 8.35 6.92 4.05
C ASP A 35 7.78 6.98 5.47
N LEU A 36 8.46 7.70 6.37
CA LEU A 36 8.07 7.85 7.77
C LEU A 36 7.52 9.26 8.02
N PHE A 37 6.38 9.34 8.71
CA PHE A 37 5.71 10.57 9.08
C PHE A 37 5.41 10.57 10.57
N ASN A 38 5.56 11.72 11.22
CA ASN A 38 5.27 11.91 12.63
C ASN A 38 3.87 12.50 12.88
N ASP A 39 3.12 12.80 11.84
CA ASP A 39 1.73 13.26 11.91
C ASP A 39 1.01 13.12 10.55
N GLY A 40 -0.32 13.22 10.58
CA GLY A 40 -1.16 13.13 9.38
C GLY A 40 -0.97 14.29 8.40
N SER A 41 -0.51 15.46 8.86
CA SER A 41 -0.28 16.63 8.00
C SER A 41 0.91 16.40 7.07
N GLY A 42 1.97 15.78 7.57
CA GLY A 42 3.15 15.39 6.79
C GLY A 42 2.79 14.40 5.69
N LEU A 43 2.05 13.35 6.05
CA LEU A 43 1.56 12.35 5.10
C LEU A 43 0.65 13.00 4.03
N LYS A 44 -0.32 13.84 4.45
CA LYS A 44 -1.18 14.59 3.53
C LYS A 44 -0.36 15.46 2.57
N SER A 45 0.64 16.17 3.07
CA SER A 45 1.51 17.02 2.24
C SER A 45 2.29 16.20 1.19
N SER A 46 2.76 15.00 1.55
CA SER A 46 3.42 14.09 0.62
C SER A 46 2.50 13.65 -0.51
N ILE A 47 1.26 13.28 -0.18
CA ILE A 47 0.25 12.88 -1.15
C ILE A 47 -0.13 14.05 -2.07
N LEU A 48 -0.30 15.27 -1.52
CA LEU A 48 -0.56 16.48 -2.33
C LEU A 48 0.56 16.80 -3.33
N LYS A 49 1.80 16.41 -3.03
CA LYS A 49 2.95 16.52 -3.94
C LYS A 49 3.01 15.41 -5.00
N GLY A 50 1.97 14.55 -5.05
CA GLY A 50 1.85 13.51 -6.06
C GLY A 50 2.44 12.14 -5.64
N LYS A 51 2.95 11.98 -4.39
CA LYS A 51 3.40 10.67 -3.93
C LYS A 51 2.18 9.75 -3.75
N LYS A 52 2.30 8.54 -4.28
CA LYS A 52 1.27 7.48 -4.12
C LYS A 52 1.81 6.38 -3.23
N TYR A 53 0.94 5.85 -2.39
CA TYR A 53 1.24 4.73 -1.49
C TYR A 53 0.32 3.55 -1.79
N ASP A 54 0.86 2.34 -1.68
CA ASP A 54 0.10 1.11 -1.83
C ASP A 54 -0.41 0.61 -0.46
N LEU A 55 0.37 0.89 0.60
CA LEU A 55 0.09 0.49 1.97
C LEU A 55 0.45 1.62 2.93
N ILE A 56 -0.43 1.91 3.89
CA ILE A 56 -0.19 2.91 4.93
C ILE A 56 -0.45 2.28 6.30
N TYR A 57 0.55 2.30 7.17
CA TYR A 57 0.39 2.08 8.61
C TYR A 57 0.09 3.43 9.26
N LEU A 58 -1.02 3.52 9.98
CA LEU A 58 -1.55 4.79 10.46
C LEU A 58 -2.00 4.69 11.91
N ASP A 59 -1.40 5.50 12.80
CA ASP A 59 -1.96 5.66 14.14
C ASP A 59 -3.23 6.51 14.12
N ILE A 60 -4.14 6.21 15.01
CA ILE A 60 -5.40 6.95 15.19
C ILE A 60 -5.15 8.24 15.95
N GLU A 61 -4.43 8.16 17.06
CA GLU A 61 -4.20 9.28 17.96
C GLU A 61 -2.86 9.96 17.69
N MET A 62 -2.90 11.05 16.95
CA MET A 62 -1.76 11.92 16.70
C MET A 62 -2.11 13.36 17.02
N ARG A 63 -1.11 14.14 17.45
CA ARG A 63 -1.30 15.48 18.05
C ARG A 63 -1.88 16.52 17.11
N GLN A 64 -1.46 16.59 15.85
CA GLN A 64 -1.88 17.64 14.90
C GLN A 64 -3.09 17.19 14.08
N MET A 65 -2.91 16.21 13.24
CA MET A 65 -3.99 15.64 12.43
C MET A 65 -4.11 14.16 12.77
N ASN A 66 -5.23 13.77 13.38
CA ASN A 66 -5.46 12.39 13.79
C ASN A 66 -5.60 11.44 12.57
N GLY A 67 -5.42 10.14 12.83
CA GLY A 67 -5.44 9.12 11.78
C GLY A 67 -6.77 8.98 11.06
N ILE A 68 -7.89 9.21 11.74
CA ILE A 68 -9.23 9.12 11.11
C ILE A 68 -9.42 10.25 10.10
N ALA A 69 -9.09 11.49 10.47
CA ALA A 69 -9.17 12.63 9.55
C ALA A 69 -8.19 12.45 8.36
N THR A 70 -7.01 11.92 8.64
CA THR A 70 -6.01 11.58 7.62
C THR A 70 -6.56 10.53 6.64
N ALA A 71 -7.17 9.45 7.17
CA ALA A 71 -7.74 8.40 6.34
C ALA A 71 -8.94 8.87 5.51
N LYS A 72 -9.83 9.69 6.08
CA LYS A 72 -10.94 10.32 5.33
C LYS A 72 -10.41 11.15 4.16
N TYR A 73 -9.36 11.92 4.38
CA TYR A 73 -8.71 12.65 3.30
C TYR A 73 -8.13 11.70 2.23
N ILE A 74 -7.40 10.65 2.65
CA ILE A 74 -6.85 9.65 1.73
C ILE A 74 -7.98 9.02 0.90
N ARG A 75 -9.05 8.57 1.53
CA ARG A 75 -10.19 7.94 0.83
C ARG A 75 -10.90 8.87 -0.15
N SER A 76 -10.86 10.18 0.07
CA SER A 76 -11.44 11.16 -0.86
C SER A 76 -10.68 11.25 -2.20
N ILE A 77 -9.44 10.78 -2.24
CA ILE A 77 -8.56 10.86 -3.42
C ILE A 77 -8.11 9.48 -3.92
N ASP A 78 -8.00 8.49 -3.05
CA ASP A 78 -7.59 7.12 -3.38
C ASP A 78 -8.33 6.12 -2.49
N THR A 79 -9.21 5.34 -3.10
CA THR A 79 -9.98 4.28 -2.44
C THR A 79 -9.24 2.94 -2.43
N THR A 80 -8.14 2.81 -3.17
CA THR A 80 -7.45 1.53 -3.40
C THR A 80 -6.31 1.26 -2.43
N VAL A 81 -5.70 2.32 -1.86
CA VAL A 81 -4.60 2.19 -0.90
C VAL A 81 -5.04 1.39 0.33
N LEU A 82 -4.21 0.46 0.76
CA LEU A 82 -4.48 -0.35 1.94
C LEU A 82 -4.12 0.44 3.21
N LEU A 83 -5.06 0.50 4.17
CA LEU A 83 -4.86 1.15 5.46
C LEU A 83 -4.80 0.11 6.57
N ILE A 84 -3.68 0.03 7.28
CA ILE A 84 -3.53 -0.74 8.51
C ILE A 84 -3.42 0.24 9.66
N TYR A 85 -4.41 0.24 10.55
CA TYR A 85 -4.33 1.04 11.76
C TYR A 85 -3.48 0.35 12.81
N VAL A 86 -2.63 1.13 13.49
CA VAL A 86 -1.78 0.67 14.60
C VAL A 86 -2.02 1.59 15.79
N SER A 87 -2.87 1.19 16.74
CA SER A 87 -3.27 2.07 17.84
C SER A 87 -3.56 1.31 19.13
N ASN A 88 -3.58 2.02 20.26
CA ASN A 88 -3.95 1.49 21.57
C ASN A 88 -5.48 1.39 21.78
N TYR A 89 -6.29 1.98 20.90
CA TYR A 89 -7.70 2.23 21.17
C TYR A 89 -8.64 1.43 20.30
N ASP A 90 -9.44 0.59 20.95
CA ASP A 90 -10.54 -0.15 20.32
C ASP A 90 -11.85 0.68 20.22
N ASN A 91 -11.85 1.91 20.75
CA ASN A 91 -13.08 2.73 20.91
C ASN A 91 -13.53 3.45 19.63
N TYR A 92 -12.73 3.46 18.58
CA TYR A 92 -13.01 4.16 17.32
C TYR A 92 -13.66 3.28 16.24
N LEU A 93 -14.24 2.15 16.63
CA LEU A 93 -14.77 1.17 15.69
C LEU A 93 -15.80 1.75 14.70
N LYS A 94 -16.65 2.68 15.15
CA LYS A 94 -17.67 3.28 14.27
C LYS A 94 -17.04 4.16 13.19
N GLU A 95 -16.10 5.01 13.55
CA GLU A 95 -15.40 5.93 12.63
C GLU A 95 -14.47 5.16 11.69
N LEU A 96 -13.92 4.04 12.15
CA LEU A 96 -13.07 3.17 11.33
C LEU A 96 -13.84 2.51 10.19
N PHE A 97 -15.12 2.15 10.39
CA PHE A 97 -15.95 1.59 9.31
C PHE A 97 -16.15 2.57 8.14
N GLU A 98 -16.15 3.87 8.39
CA GLU A 98 -16.33 4.89 7.34
C GLU A 98 -15.12 5.01 6.40
N VAL A 99 -13.93 4.56 6.84
CA VAL A 99 -12.67 4.70 6.10
C VAL A 99 -12.13 3.36 5.56
N GLU A 100 -12.91 2.29 5.71
CA GLU A 100 -12.63 0.96 5.17
C GLU A 100 -11.19 0.49 5.46
N PRO A 101 -10.85 0.22 6.74
CA PRO A 101 -9.53 -0.27 7.09
C PRO A 101 -9.30 -1.65 6.47
N PHE A 102 -8.11 -1.89 5.94
CA PHE A 102 -7.73 -3.23 5.53
C PHE A 102 -7.54 -4.13 6.76
N ARG A 103 -6.83 -3.63 7.78
CA ARG A 103 -6.63 -4.33 9.06
C ARG A 103 -6.46 -3.33 10.20
N PHE A 104 -6.62 -3.87 11.41
CA PHE A 104 -6.36 -3.16 12.67
C PHE A 104 -5.37 -3.97 13.52
N MET A 105 -4.38 -3.28 14.09
CA MET A 105 -3.37 -3.84 14.96
C MET A 105 -3.28 -3.01 16.24
N SER A 106 -3.45 -3.64 17.40
CA SER A 106 -3.27 -2.99 18.69
C SER A 106 -1.78 -2.88 19.03
N LYS A 107 -1.41 -1.77 19.65
CA LYS A 107 -0.10 -1.63 20.32
C LYS A 107 -0.12 -2.43 21.65
N PRO A 108 0.98 -3.08 22.07
CA PRO A 108 2.26 -3.19 21.38
C PRO A 108 2.21 -4.10 20.15
N ILE A 109 3.05 -3.80 19.17
CA ILE A 109 3.08 -4.54 17.90
C ILE A 109 3.56 -5.97 18.13
N ASN A 110 2.75 -6.94 17.71
CA ASN A 110 3.13 -8.34 17.72
C ASN A 110 3.71 -8.73 16.35
N ASP A 111 4.97 -9.15 16.31
CA ASP A 111 5.70 -9.47 15.09
C ASP A 111 4.98 -10.50 14.21
N LYS A 112 4.42 -11.57 14.79
CA LYS A 112 3.71 -12.61 14.02
C LYS A 112 2.49 -12.03 13.32
N ARG A 113 1.72 -11.20 14.04
CA ARG A 113 0.52 -10.54 13.49
C ARG A 113 0.89 -9.50 12.45
N PHE A 114 1.98 -8.76 12.68
CA PHE A 114 2.53 -7.81 11.73
C PHE A 114 2.85 -8.48 10.39
N TYR A 115 3.66 -9.54 10.40
CA TYR A 115 4.03 -10.26 9.18
C TYR A 115 2.84 -10.92 8.49
N MET A 116 1.89 -11.49 9.25
CA MET A 116 0.66 -12.03 8.68
C MET A 116 -0.15 -10.95 7.93
N PHE A 117 -0.28 -9.76 8.50
CA PHE A 117 -1.01 -8.67 7.84
C PHE A 117 -0.23 -8.09 6.65
N LEU A 118 1.09 -8.05 6.74
CA LEU A 118 1.93 -7.62 5.63
C LEU A 118 1.87 -8.62 4.46
N ASP A 119 1.93 -9.94 4.71
CA ASP A 119 1.74 -10.98 3.69
C ASP A 119 0.39 -10.77 2.95
N LEU A 120 -0.71 -10.62 3.70
CA LEU A 120 -2.03 -10.37 3.12
C LEU A 120 -2.10 -9.07 2.32
N ALA A 121 -1.42 -8.01 2.79
CA ALA A 121 -1.38 -6.73 2.08
C ALA A 121 -0.59 -6.85 0.76
N ILE A 122 0.58 -7.49 0.79
CA ILE A 122 1.40 -7.74 -0.41
C ILE A 122 0.63 -8.55 -1.45
N ASP A 123 -0.03 -9.63 -1.02
CA ASP A 123 -0.85 -10.46 -1.92
C ASP A 123 -2.01 -9.66 -2.52
N ARG A 124 -2.66 -8.79 -1.73
CA ARG A 124 -3.73 -7.93 -2.22
C ARG A 124 -3.23 -6.90 -3.23
N ILE A 125 -2.09 -6.25 -2.96
CA ILE A 125 -1.46 -5.27 -3.86
C ILE A 125 -1.04 -5.96 -5.17
N ARG A 126 -0.43 -7.13 -5.10
CA ARG A 126 -0.03 -7.91 -6.28
C ARG A 126 -1.24 -8.33 -7.12
N SER A 127 -2.30 -8.80 -6.46
CA SER A 127 -3.54 -9.20 -7.14
C SER A 127 -4.25 -8.01 -7.80
N ALA A 128 -4.25 -6.83 -7.15
CA ALA A 128 -4.82 -5.61 -7.71
C ALA A 128 -4.01 -5.07 -8.89
N ASN A 129 -2.68 -5.24 -8.84
CA ASN A 129 -1.78 -4.90 -9.94
C ASN A 129 -1.77 -5.95 -11.06
N GLY A 130 -2.65 -6.96 -10.99
CA GLY A 130 -2.85 -8.05 -11.92
C GLY A 130 -1.69 -8.27 -12.89
N ILE A 131 -0.83 -9.25 -12.59
CA ILE A 131 0.26 -9.60 -13.50
C ILE A 131 -0.25 -10.69 -14.43
N TYR A 132 -0.39 -10.38 -15.71
CA TYR A 132 -0.64 -11.37 -16.73
C TYR A 132 0.69 -11.85 -17.33
N CYS A 133 0.94 -13.16 -17.23
CA CYS A 133 2.09 -13.78 -17.87
C CYS A 133 1.63 -14.47 -19.17
N PHE A 134 2.14 -14.01 -20.29
CA PHE A 134 1.93 -14.67 -21.58
C PHE A 134 3.19 -15.45 -21.96
N ARG A 135 3.00 -16.68 -22.42
CA ARG A 135 4.07 -17.41 -23.07
C ARG A 135 4.01 -17.13 -24.57
N PHE A 136 5.03 -16.43 -25.08
CA PHE A 136 5.19 -16.18 -26.51
C PHE A 136 6.48 -16.83 -26.98
N ASN A 137 6.39 -17.85 -27.82
CA ASN A 137 7.48 -18.71 -28.20
C ASN A 137 8.16 -19.40 -27.02
N LYS A 138 9.42 -19.05 -26.70
CA LYS A 138 10.16 -19.52 -25.52
C LYS A 138 10.23 -18.51 -24.37
N ASP A 139 9.73 -17.31 -24.59
CA ASP A 139 9.81 -16.22 -23.65
C ASP A 139 8.52 -16.08 -22.82
N ILE A 140 8.66 -15.64 -21.58
CA ILE A 140 7.53 -15.26 -20.70
C ILE A 140 7.47 -13.75 -20.71
N LEU A 141 6.41 -13.20 -21.29
CA LEU A 141 6.11 -11.78 -21.21
C LEU A 141 5.18 -11.51 -20.04
N THR A 142 5.56 -10.55 -19.21
CA THR A 142 4.79 -10.14 -18.03
C THR A 142 4.20 -8.74 -18.27
N VAL A 143 2.87 -8.62 -18.16
CA VAL A 143 2.17 -7.36 -18.35
C VAL A 143 1.40 -7.02 -17.07
N ILE A 144 1.53 -5.79 -16.60
CA ILE A 144 0.80 -5.29 -15.43
C ILE A 144 -0.56 -4.78 -15.91
N LEU A 145 -1.66 -5.36 -15.39
CA LEU A 145 -3.03 -5.04 -15.87
C LEU A 145 -3.41 -3.56 -15.76
N ARG A 146 -2.91 -2.86 -14.75
CA ARG A 146 -3.18 -1.42 -14.58
C ARG A 146 -2.63 -0.56 -15.72
N ASP A 147 -1.62 -1.08 -16.44
CA ASP A 147 -0.95 -0.39 -17.55
C ASP A 147 -1.58 -0.80 -18.90
N VAL A 148 -2.61 -1.68 -18.88
CA VAL A 148 -3.32 -2.16 -20.07
C VAL A 148 -4.64 -1.40 -20.23
N ILE A 149 -4.77 -0.69 -21.33
CA ILE A 149 -6.01 0.04 -21.65
C ILE A 149 -7.08 -0.91 -22.18
N TYR A 150 -6.70 -1.85 -23.05
CA TYR A 150 -7.59 -2.89 -23.56
C TYR A 150 -6.80 -4.06 -24.15
N PHE A 151 -7.48 -5.20 -24.26
CA PHE A 151 -7.01 -6.36 -25.00
C PHE A 151 -7.80 -6.49 -26.29
N GLU A 152 -7.11 -6.60 -27.41
CA GLU A 152 -7.72 -6.86 -28.71
C GLU A 152 -7.30 -8.24 -29.21
N THR A 153 -8.27 -9.05 -29.64
CA THR A 153 -7.99 -10.31 -30.33
C THR A 153 -8.07 -10.06 -31.84
N VAL A 154 -6.92 -10.02 -32.48
CA VAL A 154 -6.86 -9.95 -33.94
C VAL A 154 -6.88 -11.37 -34.48
N SER A 155 -7.85 -11.69 -35.33
CA SER A 155 -8.11 -13.01 -35.92
C SER A 155 -6.86 -13.83 -36.14
N TYR A 156 -6.83 -14.99 -35.46
CA TYR A 156 -5.77 -16.00 -35.56
C TYR A 156 -4.36 -15.56 -35.15
N THR A 157 -4.08 -15.61 -33.83
CA THR A 157 -2.77 -15.79 -33.21
C THR A 157 -2.02 -14.63 -32.57
N HIS A 158 -2.50 -13.39 -32.51
CA HIS A 158 -1.77 -12.33 -31.82
C HIS A 158 -2.63 -11.53 -30.85
N LEU A 159 -2.23 -11.53 -29.57
CA LEU A 159 -2.66 -10.54 -28.57
C LEU A 159 -1.76 -9.29 -28.72
N ARG A 160 -2.34 -8.13 -28.95
CA ARG A 160 -1.65 -6.84 -28.84
C ARG A 160 -2.12 -6.12 -27.59
N ALA A 161 -1.16 -5.77 -26.74
CA ALA A 161 -1.35 -4.78 -25.67
C ALA A 161 -0.90 -3.44 -26.25
N HIS A 162 -1.76 -2.43 -26.21
CA HIS A 162 -1.32 -1.06 -26.46
C HIS A 162 -0.79 -0.48 -25.16
N GLU A 163 0.52 -0.29 -25.10
CA GLU A 163 1.18 0.50 -24.08
C GLU A 163 0.92 1.98 -24.40
N THR A 164 0.63 2.79 -23.37
CA THR A 164 0.72 4.23 -23.47
C THR A 164 2.16 4.59 -23.87
N GLU A 165 2.32 5.35 -24.95
CA GLU A 165 3.62 5.79 -25.46
C GLU A 165 4.44 6.40 -24.32
N LEU A 166 5.52 5.73 -23.97
CA LEU A 166 6.65 6.33 -23.28
C LEU A 166 7.45 7.11 -24.33
N HIS A 167 7.26 8.42 -24.39
CA HIS A 167 8.22 9.27 -25.08
C HIS A 167 9.56 9.16 -24.34
N LEU A 168 10.54 8.62 -25.03
CA LEU A 168 11.96 8.76 -24.70
C LEU A 168 12.41 10.23 -24.82
#